data_013dbcb718fee3f0faf835579cf4b664
#
_entry.id   013dbcb718fee3f0faf835579cf4b664
#
_cell.length_a   1.000
_cell.length_b   1.000
_cell.length_c   1.000
_cell.angle_alpha   90.00
_cell.angle_beta   90.00
_cell.angle_gamma   90.00
#
_symmetry.space_group_name_H-M   'P 1'
#
loop_
_entity.id
_entity.type
_entity.pdbx_description
1 polymer ?
#
loop_
_entity_poly.entity_id
_entity_poly.type
_entity_poly.pdbx_seq_one_letter_code
_entity_poly.pdbx_strand_id
1 'polypeptide(L)'
;MGVRRAVEIVLDTAHKQKGPVRTFGPLIHNPQVLNIFEEKGIATENSIPKNGSGSILIRAHGVPPDIKASLKNAGFSVIDATCPRVIKVQTIIRKHAQKGYAVIIIGDKDHPEVVGLLGYADKHGYVADSLGQLNQLPIFEKAIIVAQTTQNVDLFHAVKEWAQEKFPQYLIFNTICDSTGRRQAEVQRIANLVDAIIVVGGRNSGNTQRLSEIAAQVGKPVYHIETESELDLDALSSAECIGITAGASTPNWIIKRVYRRLETISARGALSWRKAIYFLQRSLLLTNIVVGIGAGSLCFACAKLQGATSVLPQMLIASFYVLSMHIFNHLMGSQSDRYNDPERAAFYRRYRVLLSVLAFLAGGLGLFTAFRLGAVAFSMLLVMSVLGFSYNFKIIPSWLALPLKYRRIKDIPGSKTILIALAWGVVTAIFPALERSIGLDSAVILTFAWATLLVFVRTAFFDVLDMQGDRIVGKETLPILMGERRTLRILKILLLLATVILIGGSATSILAPIGFILAICPLLMLSTLLASEREHMLPGIHLEFLIEFYFVLAGMIALVWTILA
;
A
#
# COMPACT_ATOMS: atom_id res chain seq x y z
N MET A 1 1.17 -8.80 10.95
CA MET A 1 0.47 -7.80 11.79
C MET A 1 1.37 -7.15 12.82
N GLY A 2 2.15 -7.87 13.63
CA GLY A 2 3.01 -7.28 14.68
C GLY A 2 4.12 -6.40 14.16
N VAL A 3 4.84 -6.85 13.14
CA VAL A 3 5.95 -6.12 12.51
C VAL A 3 5.45 -4.80 11.89
N ARG A 4 4.38 -4.85 11.08
CA ARG A 4 3.78 -3.64 10.48
C ARG A 4 3.36 -2.64 11.56
N ARG A 5 2.72 -3.12 12.66
CA ARG A 5 2.34 -2.29 13.81
C ARG A 5 3.55 -1.62 14.46
N ALA A 6 4.67 -2.33 14.62
CA ALA A 6 5.89 -1.75 15.21
C ALA A 6 6.45 -0.61 14.35
N VAL A 7 6.53 -0.80 13.03
CA VAL A 7 6.92 0.26 12.08
C VAL A 7 5.99 1.46 12.17
N GLU A 8 4.68 1.23 12.21
CA GLU A 8 3.67 2.27 12.35
C GLU A 8 3.86 3.08 13.65
N ILE A 9 4.06 2.41 14.78
CA ILE A 9 4.28 3.08 16.07
C ILE A 9 5.55 3.96 16.04
N VAL A 10 6.65 3.47 15.45
CA VAL A 10 7.90 4.25 15.35
C VAL A 10 7.71 5.49 14.51
N LEU A 11 7.12 5.36 13.32
CA LEU A 11 6.89 6.49 12.42
C LEU A 11 5.93 7.51 13.03
N ASP A 12 4.82 7.05 13.65
CA ASP A 12 3.87 7.91 14.33
C ASP A 12 4.51 8.64 15.51
N THR A 13 5.38 7.95 16.27
CA THR A 13 6.12 8.58 17.39
C THR A 13 7.07 9.65 16.87
N ALA A 14 7.84 9.36 15.82
CA ALA A 14 8.77 10.31 15.22
C ALA A 14 8.07 11.56 14.64
N HIS A 15 6.85 11.41 14.12
CA HIS A 15 6.08 12.54 13.59
C HIS A 15 5.42 13.39 14.70
N LYS A 16 5.01 12.78 15.82
CA LYS A 16 4.24 13.45 16.88
C LYS A 16 5.13 14.07 17.98
N GLN A 17 6.29 13.50 18.23
CA GLN A 17 7.17 13.92 19.30
C GLN A 17 8.27 14.87 18.81
N LYS A 18 8.60 15.89 19.62
CA LYS A 18 9.68 16.86 19.32
C LYS A 18 11.07 16.41 19.80
N GLY A 19 11.15 15.28 20.50
CA GLY A 19 12.41 14.76 21.07
C GLY A 19 13.03 13.63 20.24
N PRO A 20 14.25 13.19 20.58
CA PRO A 20 14.90 12.08 19.91
C PRO A 20 14.11 10.78 20.09
N VAL A 21 13.92 10.06 18.97
CA VAL A 21 13.27 8.76 18.95
C VAL A 21 14.31 7.71 18.63
N ARG A 22 14.34 6.64 19.41
CA ARG A 22 15.31 5.55 19.27
C ARG A 22 14.61 4.20 19.30
N THR A 23 15.25 3.15 18.79
CA THR A 23 14.81 1.77 18.94
C THR A 23 15.83 0.99 19.74
N PHE A 24 15.38 0.09 20.60
CA PHE A 24 16.29 -0.84 21.31
C PHE A 24 16.46 -2.11 20.48
N GLY A 25 17.62 -2.21 19.85
CA GLY A 25 17.92 -3.14 18.78
C GLY A 25 17.18 -2.82 17.47
N PRO A 26 17.49 -3.53 16.37
CA PRO A 26 16.79 -3.36 15.10
C PRO A 26 15.31 -3.67 15.29
N LEU A 27 14.45 -2.71 14.94
CA LEU A 27 13.00 -2.80 15.15
C LEU A 27 12.40 -4.03 14.47
N ILE A 28 12.92 -4.30 13.26
CA ILE A 28 12.56 -5.42 12.38
C ILE A 28 13.80 -5.86 11.61
N HIS A 29 13.79 -7.09 11.10
CA HIS A 29 14.87 -7.61 10.25
C HIS A 29 14.60 -7.28 8.77
N ASN A 30 14.72 -6.00 8.41
CA ASN A 30 14.65 -5.53 7.03
C ASN A 30 15.56 -4.30 6.87
N PRO A 31 16.71 -4.42 6.18
CA PRO A 31 17.70 -3.35 6.06
C PRO A 31 17.14 -2.08 5.41
N GLN A 32 16.28 -2.22 4.41
CA GLN A 32 15.71 -1.08 3.67
C GLN A 32 14.82 -0.22 4.59
N VAL A 33 14.09 -0.84 5.51
CA VAL A 33 13.26 -0.11 6.49
C VAL A 33 14.14 0.54 7.56
N LEU A 34 15.21 -0.13 7.99
CA LEU A 34 16.15 0.43 8.96
C LEU A 34 16.86 1.67 8.39
N ASN A 35 17.31 1.62 7.12
CA ASN A 35 17.89 2.80 6.45
C ASN A 35 16.92 3.98 6.40
N ILE A 36 15.62 3.74 6.17
CA ILE A 36 14.61 4.79 6.21
C ILE A 36 14.49 5.40 7.63
N PHE A 37 14.63 4.59 8.67
CA PHE A 37 14.61 5.10 10.04
C PHE A 37 15.81 5.99 10.31
N GLU A 38 17.01 5.60 9.88
CA GLU A 38 18.23 6.38 10.00
C GLU A 38 18.11 7.71 9.23
N GLU A 39 17.61 7.70 7.97
CA GLU A 39 17.33 8.92 7.20
C GLU A 39 16.35 9.87 7.93
N LYS A 40 15.48 9.34 8.79
CA LYS A 40 14.54 10.12 9.61
C LYS A 40 15.07 10.51 10.98
N GLY A 41 16.33 10.21 11.27
CA GLY A 41 16.95 10.50 12.56
C GLY A 41 16.50 9.59 13.70
N ILE A 42 15.94 8.40 13.39
CA ILE A 42 15.59 7.38 14.37
C ILE A 42 16.81 6.47 14.55
N ALA A 43 17.51 6.60 15.68
CA ALA A 43 18.71 5.83 15.96
C ALA A 43 18.38 4.44 16.54
N THR A 44 19.25 3.46 16.27
CA THR A 44 19.19 2.13 16.89
C THR A 44 20.22 2.02 18.00
N GLU A 45 19.75 1.74 19.23
CA GLU A 45 20.62 1.50 20.40
C GLU A 45 20.73 -0.01 20.64
N ASN A 46 21.94 -0.52 20.71
CA ASN A 46 22.22 -1.95 21.00
C ASN A 46 22.60 -2.19 22.46
N SER A 47 22.87 -1.14 23.22
CA SER A 47 23.20 -1.18 24.64
C SER A 47 22.39 -0.12 25.40
N ILE A 48 22.23 -0.28 26.70
CA ILE A 48 21.52 0.69 27.54
C ILE A 48 22.47 1.80 27.95
N PRO A 49 22.27 3.05 27.48
CA PRO A 49 23.09 4.18 27.87
C PRO A 49 22.91 4.51 29.37
N LYS A 50 23.96 5.03 30.02
CA LYS A 50 23.89 5.45 31.44
C LYS A 50 22.84 6.56 31.68
N ASN A 51 22.69 7.47 30.71
CA ASN A 51 21.72 8.58 30.76
C ASN A 51 20.92 8.56 29.47
N GLY A 52 19.63 8.26 29.58
CA GLY A 52 18.69 8.24 28.47
C GLY A 52 17.85 9.49 28.38
N SER A 53 17.51 9.93 27.18
CA SER A 53 16.59 11.03 26.94
C SER A 53 15.71 10.75 25.72
N GLY A 54 14.49 11.27 25.74
CA GLY A 54 13.52 11.07 24.68
C GLY A 54 12.82 9.72 24.75
N SER A 55 12.31 9.25 23.61
CA SER A 55 11.56 7.99 23.51
C SER A 55 12.41 6.87 22.98
N ILE A 56 12.31 5.68 23.60
CA ILE A 56 12.90 4.45 23.09
C ILE A 56 11.81 3.39 22.87
N LEU A 57 11.81 2.80 21.68
CA LEU A 57 10.82 1.79 21.33
C LEU A 57 11.42 0.39 21.46
N ILE A 58 10.68 -0.48 22.14
CA ILE A 58 11.00 -1.91 22.18
C ILE A 58 10.59 -2.55 20.85
N ARG A 59 11.50 -3.32 20.25
CA ARG A 59 11.29 -4.04 18.98
C ARG A 59 10.10 -4.99 19.00
N ALA A 60 9.62 -5.38 17.82
CA ALA A 60 8.47 -6.29 17.64
C ALA A 60 8.64 -7.66 18.33
N HIS A 61 9.87 -8.11 18.49
CA HIS A 61 10.25 -9.39 19.11
C HIS A 61 10.17 -9.35 20.66
N GLY A 62 10.03 -8.16 21.24
CA GLY A 62 10.12 -7.97 22.68
C GLY A 62 11.54 -7.98 23.24
N VAL A 63 11.65 -7.82 24.53
CA VAL A 63 12.90 -7.88 25.32
C VAL A 63 12.60 -8.55 26.66
N PRO A 64 13.63 -9.06 27.37
CA PRO A 64 13.51 -9.54 28.74
C PRO A 64 12.97 -8.43 29.69
N PRO A 65 12.29 -8.79 30.80
CA PRO A 65 11.72 -7.80 31.73
C PRO A 65 12.73 -6.86 32.37
N ASP A 66 13.92 -7.36 32.68
CA ASP A 66 15.04 -6.61 33.27
C ASP A 66 15.56 -5.51 32.33
N ILE A 67 15.66 -5.80 31.04
CA ILE A 67 16.01 -4.81 30.01
C ILE A 67 14.98 -3.68 29.97
N LYS A 68 13.69 -4.03 30.02
CA LYS A 68 12.61 -3.04 30.02
C LYS A 68 12.67 -2.13 31.27
N ALA A 69 12.97 -2.71 32.43
CA ALA A 69 13.15 -1.95 33.67
C ALA A 69 14.39 -1.05 33.59
N SER A 70 15.51 -1.57 33.10
CA SER A 70 16.76 -0.82 32.95
C SER A 70 16.64 0.36 32.00
N LEU A 71 15.91 0.22 30.88
CA LEU A 71 15.63 1.34 29.95
C LEU A 71 14.82 2.46 30.62
N LYS A 72 13.83 2.11 31.46
CA LYS A 72 13.07 3.09 32.25
C LYS A 72 13.95 3.79 33.29
N ASN A 73 14.77 3.02 34.01
CA ASN A 73 15.68 3.52 35.03
C ASN A 73 16.77 4.44 34.42
N ALA A 74 17.17 4.20 33.18
CA ALA A 74 18.09 5.07 32.45
C ALA A 74 17.47 6.43 32.07
N GLY A 75 16.15 6.62 32.20
CA GLY A 75 15.47 7.89 31.95
C GLY A 75 14.71 7.99 30.61
N PHE A 76 14.57 6.87 29.87
CA PHE A 76 13.81 6.87 28.62
C PHE A 76 12.30 6.78 28.84
N SER A 77 11.53 7.48 27.98
CA SER A 77 10.11 7.17 27.78
C SER A 77 9.99 5.89 26.94
N VAL A 78 9.71 4.75 27.59
CA VAL A 78 9.69 3.44 26.93
C VAL A 78 8.35 3.17 26.27
N ILE A 79 8.34 3.02 24.96
CA ILE A 79 7.17 2.64 24.16
C ILE A 79 7.32 1.18 23.73
N ASP A 80 6.35 0.34 24.12
CA ASP A 80 6.39 -1.09 23.85
C ASP A 80 5.71 -1.43 22.51
N ALA A 81 6.52 -1.69 21.48
CA ALA A 81 6.05 -2.13 20.17
C ALA A 81 6.05 -3.66 20.01
N THR A 82 6.22 -4.43 21.09
CA THR A 82 6.17 -5.90 21.07
C THR A 82 4.88 -6.39 20.42
N CYS A 83 5.00 -7.39 19.55
CA CYS A 83 3.84 -8.01 18.90
C CYS A 83 2.87 -8.61 19.93
N PRO A 84 1.55 -8.36 19.83
CA PRO A 84 0.57 -8.94 20.76
C PRO A 84 0.63 -10.48 20.87
N ARG A 85 1.03 -11.17 19.80
CA ARG A 85 1.22 -12.63 19.81
C ARG A 85 2.43 -13.01 20.69
N VAL A 86 3.53 -12.28 20.58
CA VAL A 86 4.71 -12.47 21.44
C VAL A 86 4.37 -12.17 22.90
N ILE A 87 3.62 -11.10 23.19
CA ILE A 87 3.14 -10.77 24.55
C ILE A 87 2.31 -11.93 25.13
N LYS A 88 1.47 -12.57 24.30
CA LYS A 88 0.69 -13.76 24.74
C LYS A 88 1.64 -14.89 25.15
N VAL A 89 2.69 -15.17 24.40
CA VAL A 89 3.68 -16.22 24.73
C VAL A 89 4.42 -15.86 26.02
N GLN A 90 4.90 -14.62 26.15
CA GLN A 90 5.53 -14.11 27.38
C GLN A 90 4.63 -14.32 28.61
N THR A 91 3.32 -14.09 28.46
CA THR A 91 2.35 -14.27 29.54
C THR A 91 2.19 -15.74 29.93
N ILE A 92 2.12 -16.66 28.94
CA ILE A 92 2.04 -18.10 29.17
C ILE A 92 3.30 -18.56 29.92
N ILE A 93 4.49 -18.19 29.44
CA ILE A 93 5.76 -18.55 30.05
C ILE A 93 5.81 -18.08 31.50
N ARG A 94 5.61 -16.79 31.76
CA ARG A 94 5.65 -16.22 33.11
C ARG A 94 4.71 -16.93 34.08
N LYS A 95 3.45 -17.15 33.64
CA LYS A 95 2.43 -17.80 34.47
C LYS A 95 2.84 -19.21 34.91
N HIS A 96 3.49 -19.98 34.05
CA HIS A 96 3.88 -21.35 34.34
C HIS A 96 5.24 -21.43 35.03
N ALA A 97 6.21 -20.59 34.68
CA ALA A 97 7.49 -20.52 35.39
C ALA A 97 7.27 -20.17 36.87
N GLN A 98 6.39 -19.22 37.20
CA GLN A 98 6.00 -18.89 38.59
C GLN A 98 5.37 -20.06 39.36
N LYS A 99 4.83 -21.04 38.64
CA LYS A 99 4.30 -22.28 39.23
C LYS A 99 5.33 -23.41 39.27
N GLY A 100 6.57 -23.15 38.94
CA GLY A 100 7.70 -24.08 38.93
C GLY A 100 7.69 -25.07 37.76
N TYR A 101 7.01 -24.76 36.65
CA TYR A 101 7.13 -25.53 35.41
C TYR A 101 8.44 -25.25 34.71
N ALA A 102 9.12 -26.25 34.18
CA ALA A 102 10.15 -26.09 33.17
C ALA A 102 9.52 -25.51 31.88
N VAL A 103 10.21 -24.60 31.23
CA VAL A 103 9.73 -23.95 30.01
C VAL A 103 10.61 -24.36 28.85
N ILE A 104 10.08 -25.15 27.93
CA ILE A 104 10.77 -25.58 26.71
C ILE A 104 10.28 -24.70 25.56
N ILE A 105 11.20 -23.94 24.98
CA ILE A 105 10.92 -23.03 23.84
C ILE A 105 11.46 -23.69 22.57
N ILE A 106 10.55 -24.02 21.65
CA ILE A 106 10.94 -24.53 20.32
C ILE A 106 11.26 -23.31 19.44
N GLY A 107 12.55 -23.09 19.17
CA GLY A 107 12.99 -21.89 18.44
C GLY A 107 14.50 -21.78 18.32
N ASP A 108 14.96 -20.75 17.60
CA ASP A 108 16.36 -20.47 17.36
C ASP A 108 16.96 -19.77 18.58
N LYS A 109 17.95 -20.36 19.24
CA LYS A 109 18.50 -19.92 20.53
C LYS A 109 18.92 -18.44 20.55
N ASP A 110 19.56 -17.98 19.47
CA ASP A 110 20.10 -16.61 19.37
C ASP A 110 19.09 -15.62 18.76
N HIS A 111 17.92 -16.09 18.38
CA HIS A 111 16.90 -15.19 17.80
C HIS A 111 16.36 -14.23 18.87
N PRO A 112 16.23 -12.93 18.56
CA PRO A 112 15.78 -11.90 19.50
C PRO A 112 14.47 -12.20 20.23
N GLU A 113 13.51 -12.90 19.58
CA GLU A 113 12.25 -13.31 20.19
C GLU A 113 12.49 -14.37 21.27
N VAL A 114 13.31 -15.39 20.98
CA VAL A 114 13.61 -16.49 21.91
C VAL A 114 14.38 -15.97 23.11
N VAL A 115 15.38 -15.10 22.90
CA VAL A 115 16.11 -14.41 23.98
C VAL A 115 15.13 -13.60 24.86
N GLY A 116 14.18 -12.89 24.22
CA GLY A 116 13.14 -12.17 24.94
C GLY A 116 12.23 -13.10 25.77
N LEU A 117 11.83 -14.24 25.20
CA LEU A 117 10.98 -15.23 25.88
C LEU A 117 11.67 -15.90 27.05
N LEU A 118 12.95 -16.25 26.91
CA LEU A 118 13.76 -16.84 27.98
C LEU A 118 13.81 -15.97 29.24
N GLY A 119 13.88 -14.64 29.07
CA GLY A 119 13.86 -13.70 30.21
C GLY A 119 12.58 -13.76 31.04
N TYR A 120 11.50 -14.39 30.56
CA TYR A 120 10.26 -14.62 31.32
C TYR A 120 10.20 -15.99 31.97
N ALA A 121 11.15 -16.91 31.66
CA ALA A 121 11.21 -18.24 32.20
C ALA A 121 12.11 -18.36 33.46
N ASP A 122 12.73 -17.26 33.86
CA ASP A 122 13.72 -17.22 34.93
C ASP A 122 14.83 -18.29 34.73
N LYS A 123 15.05 -19.12 35.74
CA LYS A 123 16.06 -20.22 35.70
C LYS A 123 15.53 -21.52 35.08
N HIS A 124 14.25 -21.55 34.67
CA HIS A 124 13.57 -22.78 34.20
C HIS A 124 13.41 -22.83 32.67
N GLY A 125 14.13 -21.99 31.93
CA GLY A 125 14.02 -21.87 30.47
C GLY A 125 15.01 -22.77 29.72
N TYR A 126 14.52 -23.52 28.75
CA TYR A 126 15.28 -24.41 27.86
C TYR A 126 14.87 -24.11 26.41
N VAL A 127 15.82 -24.21 25.48
CA VAL A 127 15.58 -23.98 24.05
C VAL A 127 15.98 -25.21 23.27
N ALA A 128 15.16 -25.58 22.28
CA ALA A 128 15.48 -26.61 21.31
C ALA A 128 14.99 -26.18 19.91
N ASP A 129 15.80 -26.43 18.88
CA ASP A 129 15.48 -26.16 17.49
C ASP A 129 15.08 -27.42 16.70
N SER A 130 15.28 -28.60 17.32
CA SER A 130 15.07 -29.90 16.68
C SER A 130 14.67 -30.97 17.69
N LEU A 131 14.09 -32.07 17.21
CA LEU A 131 13.79 -33.25 18.03
C LEU A 131 15.06 -33.86 18.65
N GLY A 132 16.20 -33.76 17.96
CA GLY A 132 17.50 -34.21 18.48
C GLY A 132 17.91 -33.48 19.76
N GLN A 133 17.76 -32.16 19.76
CA GLN A 133 18.05 -31.33 20.95
C GLN A 133 17.03 -31.57 22.07
N LEU A 134 15.74 -31.78 21.75
CA LEU A 134 14.73 -32.11 22.73
C LEU A 134 15.05 -33.40 23.50
N ASN A 135 15.56 -34.42 22.82
CA ASN A 135 15.94 -35.70 23.45
C ASN A 135 17.19 -35.56 24.37
N GLN A 136 17.95 -34.45 24.26
CA GLN A 136 19.10 -34.18 25.12
C GLN A 136 18.74 -33.36 26.37
N LEU A 137 17.51 -32.82 26.44
CA LEU A 137 17.06 -32.07 27.61
C LEU A 137 16.84 -33.02 28.82
N PRO A 138 17.01 -32.49 30.03
CA PRO A 138 16.62 -33.25 31.24
C PRO A 138 15.13 -33.60 31.21
N ILE A 139 14.78 -34.69 31.87
CA ILE A 139 13.37 -35.05 32.11
C ILE A 139 12.84 -34.17 33.25
N PHE A 140 11.72 -33.52 33.00
CA PHE A 140 11.07 -32.65 33.97
C PHE A 140 9.81 -33.33 34.56
N GLU A 141 9.56 -33.14 35.84
CA GLU A 141 8.30 -33.57 36.46
C GLU A 141 7.09 -32.89 35.82
N LYS A 142 7.24 -31.57 35.54
CA LYS A 142 6.23 -30.76 34.87
C LYS A 142 6.91 -29.73 33.96
N ALA A 143 6.46 -29.66 32.73
CA ALA A 143 6.95 -28.71 31.77
C ALA A 143 5.83 -28.15 30.90
N ILE A 144 6.12 -26.97 30.33
CA ILE A 144 5.36 -26.44 29.20
C ILE A 144 6.23 -26.41 27.95
N ILE A 145 5.61 -26.64 26.80
CA ILE A 145 6.23 -26.50 25.49
C ILE A 145 5.53 -25.35 24.77
N VAL A 146 6.31 -24.37 24.34
CA VAL A 146 5.87 -23.24 23.50
C VAL A 146 6.78 -23.12 22.28
N ALA A 147 6.30 -22.51 21.20
CA ALA A 147 7.10 -22.25 20.01
C ALA A 147 7.38 -20.74 19.83
N GLN A 148 8.53 -20.42 19.25
CA GLN A 148 8.76 -19.13 18.60
C GLN A 148 7.64 -18.85 17.59
N THR A 149 7.10 -17.62 17.56
CA THR A 149 5.89 -17.32 16.77
C THR A 149 6.08 -17.50 15.26
N THR A 150 7.32 -17.60 14.79
CA THR A 150 7.70 -17.83 13.39
C THR A 150 8.22 -19.22 13.11
N GLN A 151 8.09 -20.17 14.04
CA GLN A 151 8.60 -21.53 13.91
C GLN A 151 7.92 -22.31 12.78
N ASN A 152 8.61 -23.34 12.28
CA ASN A 152 8.07 -24.27 11.30
C ASN A 152 6.90 -25.07 11.91
N VAL A 153 5.78 -25.13 11.17
CA VAL A 153 4.55 -25.80 11.62
C VAL A 153 4.76 -27.31 11.70
N ASP A 154 5.44 -27.92 10.73
CA ASP A 154 5.65 -29.36 10.67
C ASP A 154 6.58 -29.83 11.80
N LEU A 155 7.65 -29.07 12.09
CA LEU A 155 8.50 -29.32 13.25
C LEU A 155 7.68 -29.30 14.56
N PHE A 156 6.81 -28.30 14.72
CA PHE A 156 6.01 -28.19 15.93
C PHE A 156 4.98 -29.33 16.06
N HIS A 157 4.43 -29.82 14.95
CA HIS A 157 3.60 -31.02 14.93
C HIS A 157 4.38 -32.26 15.39
N ALA A 158 5.57 -32.48 14.86
CA ALA A 158 6.43 -33.58 15.28
C ALA A 158 6.83 -33.48 16.76
N VAL A 159 7.09 -32.26 17.26
CA VAL A 159 7.35 -32.01 18.70
C VAL A 159 6.13 -32.35 19.55
N LYS A 160 4.93 -32.01 19.06
CA LYS A 160 3.67 -32.35 19.77
C LYS A 160 3.46 -33.85 19.85
N GLU A 161 3.65 -34.60 18.78
CA GLU A 161 3.55 -36.06 18.74
C GLU A 161 4.60 -36.68 19.67
N TRP A 162 5.85 -36.27 19.58
CA TRP A 162 6.91 -36.69 20.47
C TRP A 162 6.58 -36.48 21.95
N ALA A 163 6.04 -35.31 22.29
CA ALA A 163 5.71 -35.00 23.69
C ALA A 163 4.49 -35.80 24.18
N GLN A 164 3.48 -36.01 23.33
CA GLN A 164 2.30 -36.84 23.68
C GLN A 164 2.66 -38.30 23.91
N GLU A 165 3.63 -38.82 23.15
CA GLU A 165 4.08 -40.20 23.29
C GLU A 165 4.97 -40.40 24.54
N LYS A 166 5.96 -39.55 24.76
CA LYS A 166 7.00 -39.72 25.77
C LYS A 166 6.73 -39.02 27.10
N PHE A 167 6.03 -37.87 27.05
CA PHE A 167 5.83 -36.98 28.20
C PHE A 167 4.40 -36.43 28.24
N PRO A 168 3.35 -37.27 28.40
CA PRO A 168 1.95 -36.85 28.34
C PRO A 168 1.56 -35.82 29.43
N GLN A 169 2.40 -35.66 30.47
CA GLN A 169 2.23 -34.66 31.53
C GLN A 169 2.67 -33.24 31.10
N TYR A 170 3.37 -33.10 29.98
CA TYR A 170 3.79 -31.77 29.50
C TYR A 170 2.62 -31.04 28.87
N LEU A 171 2.49 -29.74 29.19
CA LEU A 171 1.45 -28.89 28.62
C LEU A 171 1.97 -28.24 27.32
N ILE A 172 1.28 -28.48 26.22
CA ILE A 172 1.70 -27.99 24.90
C ILE A 172 0.83 -26.81 24.49
N PHE A 173 1.44 -25.68 24.21
CA PHE A 173 0.77 -24.48 23.71
C PHE A 173 1.23 -24.17 22.29
N ASN A 174 0.32 -24.29 21.32
CA ASN A 174 0.61 -23.81 19.97
C ASN A 174 0.63 -22.29 19.96
N THR A 175 1.84 -21.74 19.91
CA THR A 175 2.10 -20.28 19.91
C THR A 175 2.58 -19.76 18.56
N ILE A 176 2.64 -20.61 17.53
CA ILE A 176 2.92 -20.19 16.16
C ILE A 176 1.84 -19.20 15.70
N CYS A 177 2.26 -18.12 15.06
CA CYS A 177 1.33 -17.10 14.58
C CYS A 177 0.50 -17.64 13.41
N ASP A 178 -0.84 -17.49 13.46
CA ASP A 178 -1.75 -17.93 12.39
C ASP A 178 -1.36 -17.39 11.01
N SER A 179 -0.81 -16.15 10.98
CA SER A 179 -0.32 -15.56 9.73
C SER A 179 0.97 -16.23 9.23
N THR A 180 1.79 -16.78 10.12
CA THR A 180 2.99 -17.56 9.77
C THR A 180 2.57 -18.89 9.17
N GLY A 181 1.70 -19.64 9.85
CA GLY A 181 1.21 -20.92 9.34
C GLY A 181 0.53 -20.80 7.98
N ARG A 182 -0.33 -19.79 7.80
CA ARG A 182 -0.94 -19.52 6.49
C ARG A 182 0.06 -19.22 5.39
N ARG A 183 1.13 -18.43 5.68
CA ARG A 183 2.18 -18.16 4.70
C ARG A 183 2.98 -19.40 4.35
N GLN A 184 3.31 -20.24 5.32
CA GLN A 184 4.02 -21.50 5.09
C GLN A 184 3.19 -22.42 4.18
N ALA A 185 1.91 -22.63 4.48
CA ALA A 185 1.01 -23.41 3.63
C ALA A 185 0.85 -22.82 2.21
N GLU A 186 0.76 -21.49 2.10
CA GLU A 186 0.64 -20.81 0.81
C GLU A 186 1.93 -20.93 -0.02
N VAL A 187 3.11 -20.86 0.60
CA VAL A 187 4.39 -21.07 -0.09
C VAL A 187 4.47 -22.48 -0.64
N GLN A 188 4.10 -23.51 0.12
CA GLN A 188 4.04 -24.89 -0.38
C GLN A 188 3.09 -25.00 -1.56
N ARG A 189 1.90 -24.39 -1.46
CA ARG A 189 0.92 -24.39 -2.54
C ARG A 189 1.45 -23.73 -3.81
N ILE A 190 2.06 -22.54 -3.69
CA ILE A 190 2.65 -21.81 -4.82
C ILE A 190 3.80 -22.60 -5.42
N ALA A 191 4.68 -23.17 -4.59
CA ALA A 191 5.86 -23.93 -5.03
C ALA A 191 5.50 -25.09 -5.97
N ASN A 192 4.35 -25.73 -5.74
CA ASN A 192 3.87 -26.82 -6.59
C ASN A 192 3.29 -26.34 -7.93
N LEU A 193 2.98 -25.06 -8.08
CA LEU A 193 2.30 -24.51 -9.26
C LEU A 193 3.23 -23.73 -10.20
N VAL A 194 4.47 -23.47 -9.79
CA VAL A 194 5.39 -22.57 -10.50
C VAL A 194 6.69 -23.27 -10.87
N ASP A 195 7.46 -22.65 -11.78
CA ASP A 195 8.77 -23.16 -12.21
C ASP A 195 9.91 -22.64 -11.33
N ALA A 196 9.75 -21.45 -10.78
CA ALA A 196 10.70 -20.81 -9.87
C ALA A 196 9.99 -19.97 -8.82
N ILE A 197 10.61 -19.81 -7.65
CA ILE A 197 10.07 -19.03 -6.52
C ILE A 197 11.05 -17.95 -6.13
N ILE A 198 10.51 -16.73 -5.96
CA ILE A 198 11.23 -15.61 -5.37
C ILE A 198 10.69 -15.36 -3.98
N VAL A 199 11.57 -15.45 -2.99
CA VAL A 199 11.27 -15.14 -1.58
C VAL A 199 11.90 -13.79 -1.24
N VAL A 200 11.05 -12.78 -1.02
CA VAL A 200 11.51 -11.39 -0.80
C VAL A 200 11.55 -11.08 0.69
N GLY A 201 12.69 -10.62 1.17
CA GLY A 201 12.84 -10.14 2.56
C GLY A 201 14.24 -10.29 3.13
N GLY A 202 14.44 -9.70 4.30
CA GLY A 202 15.75 -9.66 4.94
C GLY A 202 16.34 -11.05 5.19
N ARG A 203 17.62 -11.22 4.86
CA ARG A 203 18.37 -12.49 5.06
C ARG A 203 18.41 -12.91 6.53
N ASN A 204 18.39 -11.94 7.45
CA ASN A 204 18.38 -12.18 8.90
C ASN A 204 16.95 -12.32 9.48
N SER A 205 15.93 -12.42 8.65
CA SER A 205 14.56 -12.62 9.11
C SER A 205 14.21 -14.11 9.18
N GLY A 206 14.11 -14.68 10.38
CA GLY A 206 13.78 -16.09 10.57
C GLY A 206 12.51 -16.53 9.85
N ASN A 207 11.47 -15.67 9.78
CA ASN A 207 10.28 -15.99 8.98
C ASN A 207 10.60 -16.08 7.48
N THR A 208 11.46 -15.20 6.93
CA THR A 208 11.80 -15.22 5.50
C THR A 208 12.67 -16.43 5.16
N GLN A 209 13.65 -16.75 6.01
CA GLN A 209 14.49 -17.94 5.86
C GLN A 209 13.64 -19.22 5.82
N ARG A 210 12.69 -19.37 6.76
CA ARG A 210 11.78 -20.54 6.79
C ARG A 210 10.90 -20.65 5.55
N LEU A 211 10.41 -19.53 5.00
CA LEU A 211 9.68 -19.55 3.73
C LEU A 211 10.57 -20.03 2.57
N SER A 212 11.84 -19.63 2.56
CA SER A 212 12.82 -20.08 1.57
C SER A 212 13.13 -21.57 1.70
N GLU A 213 13.30 -22.06 2.92
CA GLU A 213 13.54 -23.49 3.23
C GLU A 213 12.35 -24.36 2.78
N ILE A 214 11.11 -23.94 3.13
CA ILE A 214 9.89 -24.64 2.73
C ILE A 214 9.74 -24.66 1.20
N ALA A 215 10.03 -23.55 0.53
CA ALA A 215 10.01 -23.50 -0.92
C ALA A 215 11.03 -24.46 -1.55
N ALA A 216 12.25 -24.52 -0.98
CA ALA A 216 13.31 -25.39 -1.46
C ALA A 216 12.99 -26.89 -1.30
N GLN A 217 12.24 -27.29 -0.28
CA GLN A 217 11.80 -28.68 -0.06
C GLN A 217 10.97 -29.25 -1.20
N VAL A 218 10.32 -28.40 -2.01
CA VAL A 218 9.56 -28.80 -3.18
C VAL A 218 10.45 -29.14 -4.38
N GLY A 219 11.77 -28.84 -4.30
CA GLY A 219 12.74 -29.15 -5.37
C GLY A 219 12.72 -28.18 -6.56
N LYS A 220 12.11 -27.01 -6.41
CA LYS A 220 12.10 -25.94 -7.42
C LYS A 220 13.22 -24.93 -7.15
N PRO A 221 13.73 -24.21 -8.17
CA PRO A 221 14.66 -23.09 -7.97
C PRO A 221 14.06 -22.03 -7.05
N VAL A 222 14.79 -21.67 -5.98
CA VAL A 222 14.38 -20.66 -4.99
C VAL A 222 15.40 -19.54 -4.96
N TYR A 223 14.94 -18.31 -5.12
CA TYR A 223 15.75 -17.10 -5.07
C TYR A 223 15.36 -16.26 -3.86
N HIS A 224 16.19 -16.26 -2.82
CA HIS A 224 15.99 -15.39 -1.65
C HIS A 224 16.71 -14.07 -1.87
N ILE A 225 15.93 -13.00 -2.00
CA ILE A 225 16.42 -11.64 -2.31
C ILE A 225 15.92 -10.62 -1.28
N GLU A 226 16.71 -9.58 -1.03
CA GLU A 226 16.30 -8.43 -0.22
C GLU A 226 15.76 -7.28 -1.06
N THR A 227 16.24 -7.16 -2.30
CA THR A 227 15.85 -6.08 -3.23
C THR A 227 15.72 -6.59 -4.66
N GLU A 228 15.05 -5.80 -5.50
CA GLU A 228 14.90 -6.05 -6.94
C GLU A 228 16.22 -6.07 -7.72
N SER A 229 17.30 -5.48 -7.17
CA SER A 229 18.63 -5.47 -7.80
C SER A 229 19.34 -6.83 -7.74
N GLU A 230 18.94 -7.69 -6.80
CA GLU A 230 19.47 -9.03 -6.65
C GLU A 230 18.85 -10.07 -7.58
N LEU A 231 17.82 -9.66 -8.36
CA LEU A 231 17.18 -10.53 -9.34
C LEU A 231 18.13 -10.88 -10.49
N ASP A 232 18.45 -12.15 -10.62
CA ASP A 232 19.08 -12.69 -11.82
C ASP A 232 18.02 -12.91 -12.90
N LEU A 233 17.90 -11.94 -13.80
CA LEU A 233 16.89 -11.94 -14.84
C LEU A 233 17.18 -13.00 -15.91
N ASP A 234 18.44 -13.37 -16.11
CA ASP A 234 18.83 -14.34 -17.12
C ASP A 234 18.52 -15.76 -16.63
N ALA A 235 18.80 -16.05 -15.35
CA ALA A 235 18.40 -17.31 -14.72
C ALA A 235 16.88 -17.52 -14.66
N LEU A 236 16.11 -16.44 -14.57
CA LEU A 236 14.63 -16.51 -14.55
C LEU A 236 14.00 -16.51 -15.94
N SER A 237 14.78 -16.28 -17.00
CA SER A 237 14.25 -16.12 -18.36
C SER A 237 13.62 -17.39 -18.94
N SER A 238 14.00 -18.58 -18.45
CA SER A 238 13.48 -19.88 -18.86
C SER A 238 12.20 -20.30 -18.11
N ALA A 239 11.83 -19.61 -17.03
CA ALA A 239 10.65 -19.92 -16.25
C ALA A 239 9.39 -19.32 -16.89
N GLU A 240 8.38 -20.14 -17.15
CA GLU A 240 7.09 -19.69 -17.67
C GLU A 240 6.21 -19.09 -16.56
N CYS A 241 6.30 -19.68 -15.37
CA CYS A 241 5.53 -19.25 -14.22
C CYS A 241 6.45 -19.02 -13.01
N ILE A 242 6.48 -17.78 -12.49
CA ILE A 242 7.31 -17.38 -11.35
C ILE A 242 6.41 -17.04 -10.17
N GLY A 243 6.61 -17.73 -9.05
CA GLY A 243 5.95 -17.42 -7.78
C GLY A 243 6.69 -16.34 -7.00
N ILE A 244 5.96 -15.40 -6.41
CA ILE A 244 6.53 -14.39 -5.51
C ILE A 244 5.91 -14.57 -4.14
N THR A 245 6.75 -14.68 -3.11
CA THR A 245 6.33 -14.63 -1.72
C THR A 245 7.22 -13.68 -0.93
N ALA A 246 6.78 -13.26 0.25
CA ALA A 246 7.53 -12.31 1.04
C ALA A 246 7.44 -12.57 2.54
N GLY A 247 8.52 -12.26 3.24
CA GLY A 247 8.57 -12.27 4.68
C GLY A 247 7.59 -11.28 5.33
N ALA A 248 7.21 -11.54 6.59
CA ALA A 248 6.28 -10.68 7.34
C ALA A 248 6.82 -9.26 7.59
N SER A 249 8.13 -9.08 7.52
CA SER A 249 8.83 -7.80 7.67
C SER A 249 9.07 -7.06 6.35
N THR A 250 8.69 -7.66 5.22
CA THR A 250 8.87 -7.08 3.89
C THR A 250 7.74 -6.13 3.56
N PRO A 251 8.01 -4.83 3.33
CA PRO A 251 7.00 -3.87 2.92
C PRO A 251 6.48 -4.14 1.50
N ASN A 252 5.21 -3.81 1.25
CA ASN A 252 4.60 -3.98 -0.07
C ASN A 252 5.31 -3.21 -1.19
N TRP A 253 5.93 -2.06 -0.88
CA TRP A 253 6.66 -1.29 -1.89
C TRP A 253 7.91 -2.03 -2.40
N ILE A 254 8.56 -2.88 -1.60
CA ILE A 254 9.67 -3.75 -2.05
C ILE A 254 9.09 -4.85 -2.97
N ILE A 255 7.99 -5.48 -2.57
CA ILE A 255 7.32 -6.51 -3.38
C ILE A 255 6.88 -5.93 -4.72
N LYS A 256 6.29 -4.72 -4.72
CA LYS A 256 5.90 -3.99 -5.94
C LYS A 256 7.09 -3.75 -6.88
N ARG A 257 8.28 -3.39 -6.34
CA ARG A 257 9.51 -3.21 -7.14
C ARG A 257 9.98 -4.52 -7.77
N VAL A 258 10.02 -5.60 -6.97
CA VAL A 258 10.39 -6.93 -7.46
C VAL A 258 9.43 -7.36 -8.56
N TYR A 259 8.12 -7.21 -8.35
CA TYR A 259 7.10 -7.54 -9.34
C TYR A 259 7.26 -6.74 -10.64
N ARG A 260 7.41 -5.40 -10.55
CA ARG A 260 7.66 -4.55 -11.73
C ARG A 260 8.94 -4.93 -12.48
N ARG A 261 9.98 -5.34 -11.76
CA ARG A 261 11.22 -5.81 -12.38
C ARG A 261 10.99 -7.09 -13.15
N LEU A 262 10.18 -8.00 -12.64
CA LEU A 262 9.80 -9.25 -13.33
C LEU A 262 8.89 -9.01 -14.54
N GLU A 263 7.98 -8.02 -14.47
CA GLU A 263 7.19 -7.63 -15.66
C GLU A 263 8.09 -7.26 -16.85
N THR A 264 9.28 -6.73 -16.61
CA THR A 264 10.24 -6.41 -17.69
C THR A 264 10.83 -7.66 -18.36
N ILE A 265 10.94 -8.79 -17.64
CA ILE A 265 11.39 -10.08 -18.21
C ILE A 265 10.31 -10.67 -19.10
N SER A 266 9.10 -10.77 -18.57
CA SER A 266 7.95 -11.26 -19.34
C SER A 266 7.79 -10.47 -20.64
N ALA A 267 8.05 -9.17 -20.61
CA ALA A 267 8.09 -8.34 -21.80
C ALA A 267 9.27 -8.69 -22.73
N ARG A 268 10.45 -9.12 -22.24
CA ARG A 268 11.60 -9.44 -23.09
C ARG A 268 11.43 -10.74 -23.88
N GLY A 269 10.83 -11.76 -23.29
CA GLY A 269 10.54 -13.06 -23.92
C GLY A 269 9.28 -13.10 -24.78
N ALA A 270 8.36 -12.12 -24.60
CA ALA A 270 7.07 -12.10 -25.28
C ALA A 270 7.17 -11.79 -26.78
N LEU A 271 6.12 -12.14 -27.53
CA LEU A 271 5.92 -11.74 -28.92
C LEU A 271 6.05 -10.21 -29.08
N SER A 272 6.61 -9.76 -30.19
CA SER A 272 6.95 -8.33 -30.44
C SER A 272 5.82 -7.35 -30.12
N TRP A 273 4.56 -7.73 -30.41
CA TRP A 273 3.40 -6.88 -30.13
C TRP A 273 3.07 -6.74 -28.62
N ARG A 274 3.28 -7.80 -27.82
CA ARG A 274 3.09 -7.72 -26.35
C ARG A 274 4.09 -6.79 -25.70
N LYS A 275 5.35 -6.81 -26.18
CA LYS A 275 6.37 -5.84 -25.76
C LYS A 275 5.94 -4.40 -26.08
N ALA A 276 5.48 -4.18 -27.30
CA ALA A 276 5.03 -2.85 -27.73
C ALA A 276 3.87 -2.34 -26.87
N ILE A 277 2.89 -3.20 -26.56
CA ILE A 277 1.77 -2.84 -25.65
C ILE A 277 2.27 -2.49 -24.27
N TYR A 278 3.14 -3.31 -23.67
CA TYR A 278 3.69 -3.03 -22.34
C TYR A 278 4.42 -1.68 -22.28
N PHE A 279 5.31 -1.41 -23.24
CA PHE A 279 6.03 -0.15 -23.31
C PHE A 279 5.12 1.05 -23.59
N LEU A 280 4.08 0.86 -24.40
CA LEU A 280 3.06 1.88 -24.64
C LEU A 280 2.29 2.19 -23.36
N GLN A 281 1.75 1.19 -22.67
CA GLN A 281 1.04 1.35 -21.40
C GLN A 281 1.91 2.07 -20.37
N ARG A 282 3.17 1.63 -20.22
CA ARG A 282 4.14 2.25 -19.31
C ARG A 282 4.40 3.72 -19.67
N SER A 283 4.60 4.03 -20.94
CA SER A 283 4.86 5.41 -21.39
C SER A 283 3.65 6.30 -21.15
N LEU A 284 2.45 5.82 -21.45
CA LEU A 284 1.20 6.55 -21.23
C LEU A 284 0.94 6.83 -19.75
N LEU A 285 1.27 5.89 -18.86
CA LEU A 285 1.15 6.07 -17.40
C LEU A 285 2.21 7.04 -16.86
N LEU A 286 3.48 6.90 -17.26
CA LEU A 286 4.56 7.76 -16.78
C LEU A 286 4.38 9.23 -17.20
N THR A 287 3.86 9.47 -18.41
CA THR A 287 3.58 10.81 -18.92
C THR A 287 2.23 11.38 -18.48
N ASN A 288 1.39 10.61 -17.80
CA ASN A 288 -0.01 10.92 -17.49
C ASN A 288 -0.90 11.21 -18.72
N ILE A 289 -0.47 10.87 -19.93
CA ILE A 289 -1.27 11.07 -21.16
C ILE A 289 -2.58 10.28 -21.07
N VAL A 290 -2.54 9.04 -20.59
CA VAL A 290 -3.75 8.22 -20.40
C VAL A 290 -4.74 8.88 -19.44
N VAL A 291 -4.26 9.57 -18.41
CA VAL A 291 -5.08 10.30 -17.43
C VAL A 291 -5.77 11.49 -18.10
N GLY A 292 -5.04 12.24 -18.92
CA GLY A 292 -5.60 13.34 -19.71
C GLY A 292 -6.65 12.88 -20.73
N ILE A 293 -6.36 11.80 -21.47
CA ILE A 293 -7.33 11.16 -22.40
C ILE A 293 -8.55 10.68 -21.63
N GLY A 294 -8.36 10.05 -20.46
CA GLY A 294 -9.44 9.59 -19.60
C GLY A 294 -10.36 10.72 -19.16
N ALA A 295 -9.80 11.88 -18.79
CA ALA A 295 -10.59 13.06 -18.40
C ALA A 295 -11.44 13.59 -19.56
N GLY A 296 -10.87 13.72 -20.76
CA GLY A 296 -11.64 14.11 -21.95
C GLY A 296 -12.72 13.10 -22.32
N SER A 297 -12.41 11.82 -22.22
CA SER A 297 -13.36 10.71 -22.47
C SER A 297 -14.51 10.70 -21.46
N LEU A 298 -14.21 10.90 -20.17
CA LEU A 298 -15.22 11.03 -19.13
C LEU A 298 -16.09 12.27 -19.36
N CYS A 299 -15.49 13.41 -19.77
CA CYS A 299 -16.23 14.62 -20.14
C CYS A 299 -17.22 14.34 -21.28
N PHE A 300 -16.79 13.61 -22.31
CA PHE A 300 -17.67 13.20 -23.41
C PHE A 300 -18.84 12.33 -22.92
N ALA A 301 -18.57 11.33 -22.08
CA ALA A 301 -19.62 10.50 -21.49
C ALA A 301 -20.60 11.33 -20.63
N CYS A 302 -20.10 12.25 -19.81
CA CYS A 302 -20.92 13.17 -19.02
C CYS A 302 -21.81 14.06 -19.89
N ALA A 303 -21.26 14.61 -20.97
CA ALA A 303 -22.00 15.43 -21.92
C ALA A 303 -23.13 14.65 -22.61
N LYS A 304 -22.88 13.40 -22.98
CA LYS A 304 -23.92 12.54 -23.58
C LYS A 304 -25.00 12.12 -22.58
N LEU A 305 -24.64 11.92 -21.31
CA LEU A 305 -25.61 11.71 -20.23
C LEU A 305 -26.56 12.91 -20.05
N GLN A 306 -26.04 14.13 -20.26
CA GLN A 306 -26.78 15.38 -20.19
C GLN A 306 -27.49 15.72 -21.50
N GLY A 307 -27.34 14.94 -22.59
CA GLY A 307 -27.91 15.22 -23.90
C GLY A 307 -27.26 16.40 -24.65
N ALA A 308 -25.99 16.73 -24.36
CA ALA A 308 -25.23 17.76 -25.06
C ALA A 308 -24.77 17.29 -26.44
N THR A 309 -24.76 18.20 -27.42
CA THR A 309 -24.42 17.88 -28.83
C THR A 309 -23.00 18.27 -29.21
N SER A 310 -22.54 19.45 -28.85
CA SER A 310 -21.19 19.94 -29.15
C SER A 310 -20.32 19.89 -27.89
N VAL A 311 -19.23 19.12 -27.91
CA VAL A 311 -18.47 18.82 -26.67
C VAL A 311 -16.95 18.79 -26.87
N LEU A 312 -16.46 18.98 -28.07
CA LEU A 312 -15.02 18.92 -28.34
C LEU A 312 -14.18 19.94 -27.54
N PRO A 313 -14.58 21.23 -27.45
CA PRO A 313 -13.84 22.19 -26.64
C PRO A 313 -13.78 21.80 -25.15
N GLN A 314 -14.88 21.31 -24.58
CA GLN A 314 -14.96 20.89 -23.17
C GLN A 314 -14.11 19.64 -22.90
N MET A 315 -14.11 18.69 -23.85
CA MET A 315 -13.20 17.52 -23.79
C MET A 315 -11.74 17.95 -23.78
N LEU A 316 -11.35 18.91 -24.64
CA LEU A 316 -9.98 19.44 -24.70
C LEU A 316 -9.62 20.18 -23.40
N ILE A 317 -10.53 20.97 -22.84
CA ILE A 317 -10.32 21.63 -21.54
C ILE A 317 -10.08 20.58 -20.45
N ALA A 318 -10.93 19.57 -20.34
CA ALA A 318 -10.79 18.53 -19.35
C ALA A 318 -9.46 17.76 -19.51
N SER A 319 -9.13 17.35 -20.74
CA SER A 319 -7.88 16.64 -21.05
C SER A 319 -6.65 17.46 -20.67
N PHE A 320 -6.57 18.71 -21.13
CA PHE A 320 -5.40 19.54 -20.93
C PHE A 320 -5.24 20.02 -19.48
N TYR A 321 -6.34 20.39 -18.82
CA TYR A 321 -6.31 20.77 -17.41
C TYR A 321 -5.82 19.62 -16.53
N VAL A 322 -6.42 18.43 -16.70
CA VAL A 322 -6.08 17.28 -15.90
C VAL A 322 -4.64 16.82 -16.17
N LEU A 323 -4.21 16.75 -17.44
CA LEU A 323 -2.83 16.42 -17.79
C LEU A 323 -1.84 17.38 -17.14
N SER A 324 -2.07 18.70 -17.28
CA SER A 324 -1.25 19.73 -16.68
C SER A 324 -1.14 19.58 -15.16
N MET A 325 -2.28 19.48 -14.47
CA MET A 325 -2.31 19.39 -13.01
C MET A 325 -1.68 18.11 -12.48
N HIS A 326 -1.85 16.96 -13.15
CA HIS A 326 -1.21 15.70 -12.76
C HIS A 326 0.31 15.75 -12.91
N ILE A 327 0.82 16.29 -14.02
CA ILE A 327 2.27 16.47 -14.22
C ILE A 327 2.84 17.39 -13.14
N PHE A 328 2.23 18.56 -12.89
CA PHE A 328 2.67 19.46 -11.83
C PHE A 328 2.65 18.84 -10.45
N ASN A 329 1.64 18.06 -10.13
CA ASN A 329 1.55 17.38 -8.84
C ASN A 329 2.71 16.40 -8.62
N HIS A 330 3.12 15.64 -9.64
CA HIS A 330 4.30 14.78 -9.58
C HIS A 330 5.62 15.58 -9.54
N LEU A 331 5.74 16.68 -10.26
CA LEU A 331 6.92 17.55 -10.22
C LEU A 331 7.14 18.17 -8.83
N MET A 332 6.07 18.49 -8.10
CA MET A 332 6.12 19.11 -6.78
C MET A 332 6.06 18.08 -5.62
N GLY A 333 5.54 16.87 -5.88
CA GLY A 333 5.22 15.86 -4.87
C GLY A 333 6.28 14.78 -4.63
N SER A 334 7.48 14.91 -5.14
CA SER A 334 8.49 13.86 -5.37
C SER A 334 8.95 13.01 -4.16
N GLN A 335 8.68 13.40 -2.91
CA GLN A 335 9.17 12.64 -1.74
C GLN A 335 8.46 11.29 -1.55
N SER A 336 7.14 11.22 -1.72
CA SER A 336 6.42 9.94 -1.59
C SER A 336 6.61 9.05 -2.81
N ASP A 337 6.71 9.64 -4.00
CA ASP A 337 6.94 8.89 -5.23
C ASP A 337 8.29 8.13 -5.18
N ARG A 338 9.26 8.64 -4.42
CA ARG A 338 10.54 7.95 -4.18
C ARG A 338 10.35 6.56 -3.54
N TYR A 339 9.33 6.40 -2.69
CA TYR A 339 9.02 5.13 -2.03
C TYR A 339 7.94 4.34 -2.76
N ASN A 340 6.86 4.99 -3.21
CA ASN A 340 5.72 4.34 -3.84
C ASN A 340 6.00 3.94 -5.29
N ASP A 341 6.69 4.83 -6.06
CA ASP A 341 7.02 4.63 -7.46
C ASP A 341 8.38 5.25 -7.81
N PRO A 342 9.49 4.60 -7.44
CA PRO A 342 10.84 5.12 -7.68
C PRO A 342 11.17 5.26 -9.16
N GLU A 343 10.54 4.47 -10.03
CA GLU A 343 10.72 4.53 -11.47
C GLU A 343 10.10 5.82 -12.03
N ARG A 344 8.88 6.16 -11.63
CA ARG A 344 8.24 7.44 -11.95
C ARG A 344 9.05 8.61 -11.39
N ALA A 345 9.52 8.51 -10.14
CA ALA A 345 10.35 9.54 -9.53
C ALA A 345 11.66 9.77 -10.31
N ALA A 346 12.31 8.71 -10.80
CA ALA A 346 13.50 8.79 -11.64
C ALA A 346 13.19 9.40 -13.02
N PHE A 347 12.08 8.99 -13.64
CA PHE A 347 11.61 9.51 -14.91
C PHE A 347 11.34 11.02 -14.82
N TYR A 348 10.58 11.48 -13.80
CA TYR A 348 10.28 12.89 -13.57
C TYR A 348 11.52 13.73 -13.26
N ARG A 349 12.52 13.16 -12.60
CA ARG A 349 13.80 13.82 -12.35
C ARG A 349 14.61 13.98 -13.62
N ARG A 350 14.69 12.92 -14.44
CA ARG A 350 15.44 12.91 -15.70
C ARG A 350 14.83 13.85 -16.74
N TYR A 351 13.51 13.87 -16.88
CA TYR A 351 12.79 14.63 -17.90
C TYR A 351 12.08 15.87 -17.34
N ARG A 352 12.58 16.42 -16.23
CA ARG A 352 11.92 17.51 -15.49
C ARG A 352 11.57 18.72 -16.38
N VAL A 353 12.51 19.17 -17.21
CA VAL A 353 12.29 20.33 -18.09
C VAL A 353 11.22 20.04 -19.13
N LEU A 354 11.34 18.90 -19.83
CA LEU A 354 10.38 18.50 -20.87
C LEU A 354 8.95 18.38 -20.29
N LEU A 355 8.82 17.72 -19.14
CA LEU A 355 7.52 17.55 -18.47
C LEU A 355 6.96 18.89 -17.96
N SER A 356 7.83 19.81 -17.49
CA SER A 356 7.39 21.15 -17.12
C SER A 356 6.86 21.92 -18.33
N VAL A 357 7.57 21.88 -19.45
CA VAL A 357 7.12 22.51 -20.71
C VAL A 357 5.78 21.92 -21.18
N LEU A 358 5.66 20.57 -21.16
CA LEU A 358 4.43 19.88 -21.52
C LEU A 358 3.25 20.30 -20.61
N ALA A 359 3.48 20.42 -19.31
CA ALA A 359 2.46 20.83 -18.35
C ALA A 359 2.02 22.28 -18.56
N PHE A 360 2.96 23.20 -18.81
CA PHE A 360 2.62 24.60 -19.12
C PHE A 360 1.90 24.74 -20.46
N LEU A 361 2.33 24.02 -21.50
CA LEU A 361 1.65 24.01 -22.79
C LEU A 361 0.24 23.47 -22.68
N ALA A 362 0.05 22.33 -22.00
CA ALA A 362 -1.28 21.76 -21.77
C ALA A 362 -2.16 22.73 -20.98
N GLY A 363 -1.67 23.30 -19.87
CA GLY A 363 -2.40 24.29 -19.09
C GLY A 363 -2.77 25.54 -19.90
N GLY A 364 -1.84 26.06 -20.70
CA GLY A 364 -2.07 27.20 -21.58
C GLY A 364 -3.10 26.92 -22.68
N LEU A 365 -3.03 25.74 -23.33
CA LEU A 365 -4.04 25.29 -24.31
C LEU A 365 -5.41 25.12 -23.68
N GLY A 366 -5.49 24.56 -22.47
CA GLY A 366 -6.73 24.44 -21.71
C GLY A 366 -7.35 25.81 -21.43
N LEU A 367 -6.57 26.75 -20.90
CA LEU A 367 -7.03 28.13 -20.63
C LEU A 367 -7.41 28.87 -21.91
N PHE A 368 -6.65 28.73 -22.99
CA PHE A 368 -6.97 29.31 -24.29
C PHE A 368 -8.29 28.77 -24.83
N THR A 369 -8.51 27.44 -24.76
CA THR A 369 -9.78 26.83 -25.19
C THR A 369 -10.93 27.32 -24.32
N ALA A 370 -10.74 27.44 -23.00
CA ALA A 370 -11.74 27.98 -22.09
C ALA A 370 -12.07 29.47 -22.38
N PHE A 371 -11.06 30.27 -22.73
CA PHE A 371 -11.25 31.67 -23.15
C PHE A 371 -12.12 31.77 -24.42
N ARG A 372 -11.90 30.86 -25.39
CA ARG A 372 -12.72 30.77 -26.61
C ARG A 372 -14.17 30.37 -26.32
N LEU A 373 -14.40 29.63 -25.22
CA LEU A 373 -15.75 29.24 -24.78
C LEU A 373 -16.51 30.36 -24.06
N GLY A 374 -15.79 31.33 -23.49
CA GLY A 374 -16.35 32.49 -22.82
C GLY A 374 -15.74 32.81 -21.46
N ALA A 375 -16.07 33.99 -20.94
CA ALA A 375 -15.47 34.53 -19.71
C ALA A 375 -15.73 33.65 -18.47
N VAL A 376 -16.90 33.04 -18.38
CA VAL A 376 -17.27 32.17 -17.24
C VAL A 376 -16.39 30.92 -17.22
N ALA A 377 -16.28 30.21 -18.35
CA ALA A 377 -15.45 29.03 -18.47
C ALA A 377 -13.97 29.34 -18.20
N PHE A 378 -13.46 30.45 -18.74
CA PHE A 378 -12.09 30.90 -18.51
C PHE A 378 -11.84 31.21 -17.04
N SER A 379 -12.71 32.00 -16.40
CA SER A 379 -12.56 32.39 -14.99
C SER A 379 -12.62 31.17 -14.05
N MET A 380 -13.55 30.24 -14.30
CA MET A 380 -13.64 29.00 -13.54
C MET A 380 -12.36 28.18 -13.66
N LEU A 381 -11.86 27.95 -14.89
CA LEU A 381 -10.64 27.15 -15.09
C LEU A 381 -9.42 27.83 -14.50
N LEU A 382 -9.31 29.17 -14.60
CA LEU A 382 -8.24 29.95 -14.00
C LEU A 382 -8.24 29.83 -12.48
N VAL A 383 -9.39 30.01 -11.83
CA VAL A 383 -9.53 29.85 -10.37
C VAL A 383 -9.16 28.43 -9.94
N MET A 384 -9.66 27.41 -10.65
CA MET A 384 -9.31 26.01 -10.36
C MET A 384 -7.82 25.75 -10.53
N SER A 385 -7.19 26.31 -11.56
CA SER A 385 -5.75 26.18 -11.78
C SER A 385 -4.94 26.83 -10.65
N VAL A 386 -5.31 28.04 -10.25
CA VAL A 386 -4.68 28.74 -9.11
C VAL A 386 -4.85 27.95 -7.81
N LEU A 387 -6.05 27.43 -7.53
CA LEU A 387 -6.30 26.60 -6.36
C LEU A 387 -5.48 25.30 -6.41
N GLY A 388 -5.39 24.63 -7.56
CA GLY A 388 -4.58 23.44 -7.75
C GLY A 388 -3.08 23.68 -7.51
N PHE A 389 -2.53 24.78 -8.04
CA PHE A 389 -1.15 25.21 -7.76
C PHE A 389 -0.97 25.55 -6.27
N SER A 390 -1.92 26.26 -5.71
CA SER A 390 -1.86 26.75 -4.33
C SER A 390 -1.87 25.62 -3.29
N TYR A 391 -2.35 24.43 -3.68
CA TYR A 391 -2.43 23.24 -2.81
C TYR A 391 -1.10 22.91 -2.10
N ASN A 392 0.03 23.15 -2.76
CA ASN A 392 1.36 22.85 -2.22
C ASN A 392 1.98 24.00 -1.42
N PHE A 393 1.41 25.20 -1.47
CA PHE A 393 1.96 26.39 -0.81
C PHE A 393 1.35 26.64 0.57
N LYS A 394 2.08 27.38 1.41
CA LYS A 394 1.61 27.80 2.74
C LYS A 394 0.68 29.03 2.61
N ILE A 395 -0.57 28.79 2.27
CA ILE A 395 -1.55 29.86 2.00
C ILE A 395 -2.41 30.16 3.22
N ILE A 396 -2.60 29.19 4.12
CA ILE A 396 -3.44 29.39 5.31
C ILE A 396 -2.72 30.36 6.24
N PRO A 397 -3.31 31.54 6.52
CA PRO A 397 -2.72 32.54 7.40
C PRO A 397 -2.47 31.97 8.81
N SER A 398 -1.43 32.48 9.49
CA SER A 398 -1.04 31.95 10.81
C SER A 398 -2.14 32.05 11.86
N TRP A 399 -2.99 33.07 11.80
CA TRP A 399 -4.12 33.24 12.72
C TRP A 399 -5.25 32.21 12.51
N LEU A 400 -5.45 31.74 11.29
CA LEU A 400 -6.41 30.68 10.97
C LEU A 400 -5.79 29.29 11.11
N ALA A 401 -4.46 29.19 11.00
CA ALA A 401 -3.70 27.95 11.11
C ALA A 401 -3.60 27.44 12.56
N LEU A 402 -3.68 28.33 13.57
CA LEU A 402 -3.58 27.99 15.00
C LEU A 402 -4.68 27.03 15.48
N PRO A 403 -5.98 27.26 15.21
CA PRO A 403 -7.04 26.33 15.60
C PRO A 403 -7.06 25.05 14.74
N LEU A 404 -6.59 25.09 13.48
CA LEU A 404 -6.63 23.97 12.55
C LEU A 404 -5.36 23.13 12.51
N LYS A 405 -4.25 23.58 13.12
CA LYS A 405 -2.91 22.95 13.08
C LYS A 405 -2.30 22.75 11.68
N TYR A 406 -2.93 23.27 10.61
CA TYR A 406 -2.51 23.07 9.22
C TYR A 406 -2.18 24.41 8.54
N ARG A 407 -1.04 24.48 7.84
CA ARG A 407 -0.60 25.66 7.07
C ARG A 407 -0.75 25.54 5.57
N ARG A 408 -0.92 24.30 5.07
CA ARG A 408 -1.12 24.01 3.66
C ARG A 408 -2.38 23.17 3.51
N ILE A 409 -3.08 23.31 2.40
CA ILE A 409 -4.26 22.48 2.10
C ILE A 409 -3.89 21.00 2.05
N LYS A 410 -2.70 20.66 1.53
CA LYS A 410 -2.21 19.28 1.48
C LYS A 410 -1.95 18.62 2.84
N ASP A 411 -1.81 19.41 3.89
CA ASP A 411 -1.59 18.91 5.24
C ASP A 411 -2.93 18.49 5.90
N ILE A 412 -4.07 18.87 5.30
CA ILE A 412 -5.41 18.46 5.74
C ILE A 412 -5.66 17.01 5.30
N PRO A 413 -5.96 16.11 6.26
CA PRO A 413 -6.15 14.69 5.96
C PRO A 413 -7.21 14.42 4.89
N GLY A 414 -6.88 13.62 3.88
CA GLY A 414 -7.79 13.26 2.79
C GLY A 414 -8.11 14.37 1.79
N SER A 415 -7.59 15.60 1.98
CA SER A 415 -7.88 16.74 1.08
C SER A 415 -7.49 16.48 -0.37
N LYS A 416 -6.38 15.77 -0.60
CA LYS A 416 -5.91 15.41 -1.94
C LYS A 416 -6.98 14.68 -2.74
N THR A 417 -7.51 13.60 -2.17
CA THR A 417 -8.49 12.72 -2.82
C THR A 417 -9.79 13.47 -3.13
N ILE A 418 -10.29 14.27 -2.18
CA ILE A 418 -11.52 15.05 -2.33
C ILE A 418 -11.34 16.14 -3.39
N LEU A 419 -10.27 16.93 -3.31
CA LEU A 419 -10.05 18.05 -4.23
C LEU A 419 -9.82 17.59 -5.67
N ILE A 420 -9.07 16.49 -5.88
CA ILE A 420 -8.89 15.91 -7.22
C ILE A 420 -10.25 15.46 -7.77
N ALA A 421 -11.05 14.76 -6.97
CA ALA A 421 -12.35 14.26 -7.42
C ALA A 421 -13.31 15.39 -7.77
N LEU A 422 -13.40 16.44 -6.95
CA LEU A 422 -14.21 17.62 -7.22
C LEU A 422 -13.73 18.37 -8.47
N ALA A 423 -12.41 18.58 -8.61
CA ALA A 423 -11.87 19.27 -9.78
C ALA A 423 -12.17 18.53 -11.09
N TRP A 424 -12.03 17.20 -11.09
CA TRP A 424 -12.42 16.39 -12.23
C TRP A 424 -13.95 16.48 -12.49
N GLY A 425 -14.77 16.34 -11.45
CA GLY A 425 -16.23 16.48 -11.57
C GLY A 425 -16.63 17.80 -12.23
N VAL A 426 -16.00 18.90 -11.83
CA VAL A 426 -16.25 20.24 -12.43
C VAL A 426 -15.90 20.25 -13.91
N VAL A 427 -14.66 19.87 -14.29
CA VAL A 427 -14.23 19.96 -15.70
C VAL A 427 -14.91 18.92 -16.60
N THR A 428 -15.39 17.80 -16.06
CA THR A 428 -16.01 16.75 -16.86
C THR A 428 -17.54 16.85 -16.94
N ALA A 429 -18.21 17.34 -15.90
CA ALA A 429 -19.68 17.35 -15.86
C ALA A 429 -20.29 18.77 -15.86
N ILE A 430 -19.62 19.78 -15.26
CA ILE A 430 -20.17 21.15 -15.23
C ILE A 430 -19.79 21.93 -16.50
N PHE A 431 -18.57 21.79 -17.01
CA PHE A 431 -18.18 22.50 -18.23
C PHE A 431 -19.07 22.20 -19.45
N PRO A 432 -19.51 20.96 -19.73
CA PRO A 432 -20.49 20.69 -20.79
C PRO A 432 -21.82 21.43 -20.60
N ALA A 433 -22.25 21.64 -19.35
CA ALA A 433 -23.50 22.33 -19.03
C ALA A 433 -23.44 23.85 -19.26
N LEU A 434 -22.27 24.47 -19.20
CA LEU A 434 -22.09 25.92 -19.38
C LEU A 434 -22.55 26.41 -20.77
N GLU A 435 -22.47 25.57 -21.80
CA GLU A 435 -22.87 25.91 -23.17
C GLU A 435 -24.41 25.96 -23.34
N ARG A 436 -25.12 25.23 -22.51
CA ARG A 436 -26.59 25.05 -22.68
C ARG A 436 -27.42 26.21 -22.18
N SER A 437 -26.84 27.22 -21.52
CA SER A 437 -27.57 28.31 -20.85
C SER A 437 -28.66 27.86 -19.86
N ILE A 438 -28.71 26.56 -19.58
CA ILE A 438 -29.58 25.91 -18.63
C ILE A 438 -28.79 25.85 -17.33
N GLY A 439 -29.33 26.36 -16.25
CA GLY A 439 -28.72 26.32 -14.93
C GLY A 439 -28.34 24.90 -14.49
N LEU A 440 -27.86 24.75 -13.27
CA LEU A 440 -27.57 23.43 -12.65
C LEU A 440 -28.88 22.63 -12.48
N ASP A 441 -29.26 21.90 -13.52
CA ASP A 441 -30.42 20.99 -13.50
C ASP A 441 -30.06 19.64 -12.82
N SER A 442 -31.08 18.81 -12.60
CA SER A 442 -30.90 17.52 -11.96
C SER A 442 -29.97 16.57 -12.75
N ALA A 443 -29.98 16.69 -14.09
CA ALA A 443 -29.09 15.88 -14.94
C ALA A 443 -27.61 16.24 -14.72
N VAL A 444 -27.31 17.53 -14.64
CA VAL A 444 -25.94 18.01 -14.33
C VAL A 444 -25.50 17.59 -12.95
N ILE A 445 -26.39 17.71 -11.94
CA ILE A 445 -26.07 17.31 -10.55
C ILE A 445 -25.78 15.81 -10.46
N LEU A 446 -26.63 14.95 -11.05
CA LEU A 446 -26.42 13.50 -11.04
C LEU A 446 -25.15 13.10 -11.80
N THR A 447 -24.90 13.71 -12.94
CA THR A 447 -23.68 13.46 -13.75
C THR A 447 -22.41 13.91 -13.00
N PHE A 448 -22.48 15.08 -12.36
CA PHE A 448 -21.39 15.58 -11.51
C PHE A 448 -21.10 14.64 -10.33
N ALA A 449 -22.15 14.17 -9.64
CA ALA A 449 -22.02 13.21 -8.55
C ALA A 449 -21.39 11.90 -9.03
N TRP A 450 -21.87 11.36 -10.15
CA TRP A 450 -21.33 10.13 -10.74
C TRP A 450 -19.86 10.27 -11.10
N ALA A 451 -19.45 11.30 -11.85
CA ALA A 451 -18.08 11.53 -12.25
C ALA A 451 -17.16 11.73 -11.03
N THR A 452 -17.62 12.54 -10.07
CA THR A 452 -16.87 12.79 -8.82
C THR A 452 -16.66 11.50 -8.01
N LEU A 453 -17.69 10.65 -7.89
CA LEU A 453 -17.59 9.37 -7.18
C LEU A 453 -16.58 8.43 -7.84
N LEU A 454 -16.61 8.30 -9.18
CA LEU A 454 -15.65 7.45 -9.89
C LEU A 454 -14.21 7.92 -9.67
N VAL A 455 -13.96 9.22 -9.81
CA VAL A 455 -12.61 9.77 -9.62
C VAL A 455 -12.17 9.69 -8.16
N PHE A 456 -13.09 9.89 -7.22
CA PHE A 456 -12.81 9.71 -5.80
C PHE A 456 -12.36 8.27 -5.51
N VAL A 457 -13.10 7.27 -6.02
CA VAL A 457 -12.76 5.86 -5.85
C VAL A 457 -11.41 5.55 -6.48
N ARG A 458 -11.16 5.99 -7.71
CA ARG A 458 -9.85 5.84 -8.37
C ARG A 458 -8.73 6.39 -7.50
N THR A 459 -8.84 7.63 -7.03
CA THR A 459 -7.77 8.31 -6.28
C THR A 459 -7.56 7.67 -4.90
N ALA A 460 -8.64 7.35 -4.19
CA ALA A 460 -8.57 6.69 -2.89
C ALA A 460 -8.04 5.25 -2.99
N PHE A 461 -8.30 4.55 -4.10
CA PHE A 461 -7.74 3.22 -4.33
C PHE A 461 -6.23 3.27 -4.55
N PHE A 462 -5.72 4.24 -5.31
CA PHE A 462 -4.27 4.46 -5.40
C PHE A 462 -3.65 4.84 -4.04
N ASP A 463 -4.33 5.65 -3.23
CA ASP A 463 -3.88 5.92 -1.85
C ASP A 463 -3.83 4.64 -0.98
N VAL A 464 -4.71 3.63 -1.22
CA VAL A 464 -4.62 2.31 -0.57
C VAL A 464 -3.37 1.55 -1.01
N LEU A 465 -3.08 1.52 -2.31
CA LEU A 465 -1.90 0.85 -2.86
C LEU A 465 -0.59 1.50 -2.37
N ASP A 466 -0.60 2.80 -2.15
CA ASP A 466 0.56 3.62 -1.77
C ASP A 466 0.65 3.90 -0.25
N MET A 467 -0.28 3.37 0.56
CA MET A 467 -0.45 3.67 1.98
C MET A 467 0.85 3.53 2.80
N GLN A 468 1.70 2.54 2.51
CA GLN A 468 2.94 2.33 3.26
C GLN A 468 3.97 3.42 3.00
N GLY A 469 4.20 3.78 1.74
CA GLY A 469 5.13 4.85 1.37
C GLY A 469 4.64 6.23 1.82
N ASP A 470 3.33 6.49 1.73
CA ASP A 470 2.73 7.73 2.21
C ASP A 470 2.90 7.89 3.72
N ARG A 471 2.77 6.80 4.49
CA ARG A 471 3.04 6.80 5.93
C ARG A 471 4.51 7.10 6.26
N ILE A 472 5.45 6.56 5.47
CA ILE A 472 6.88 6.88 5.63
C ILE A 472 7.12 8.38 5.51
N VAL A 473 6.46 9.05 4.59
CA VAL A 473 6.62 10.50 4.36
C VAL A 473 5.79 11.34 5.34
N GLY A 474 4.91 10.71 6.11
CA GLY A 474 4.03 11.40 7.08
C GLY A 474 2.80 12.05 6.42
N LYS A 475 2.34 11.55 5.27
CA LYS A 475 1.08 11.96 4.68
C LYS A 475 -0.09 11.28 5.41
N GLU A 476 -1.14 12.05 5.66
CA GLU A 476 -2.38 11.56 6.25
C GLU A 476 -3.44 11.34 5.17
N THR A 477 -3.36 10.21 4.46
CA THR A 477 -4.35 9.80 3.44
C THR A 477 -5.54 9.08 4.09
N LEU A 478 -6.66 8.96 3.38
CA LEU A 478 -7.87 8.28 3.88
C LEU A 478 -7.58 6.87 4.43
N PRO A 479 -6.83 5.98 3.72
CA PRO A 479 -6.54 4.65 4.24
C PRO A 479 -5.62 4.67 5.48
N ILE A 480 -4.79 5.69 5.67
CA ILE A 480 -3.97 5.84 6.87
C ILE A 480 -4.83 6.21 8.07
N LEU A 481 -5.84 7.07 7.90
CA LEU A 481 -6.75 7.51 8.97
C LEU A 481 -7.76 6.45 9.37
N MET A 482 -8.43 5.84 8.39
CA MET A 482 -9.58 4.95 8.62
C MET A 482 -9.20 3.48 8.65
N GLY A 483 -8.01 3.14 8.13
CA GLY A 483 -7.54 1.78 7.90
C GLY A 483 -7.99 1.22 6.55
N GLU A 484 -7.15 0.37 5.97
CA GLU A 484 -7.31 -0.24 4.65
C GLU A 484 -8.69 -0.90 4.44
N ARG A 485 -9.11 -1.78 5.36
CA ARG A 485 -10.37 -2.52 5.24
C ARG A 485 -11.62 -1.63 5.23
N ARG A 486 -11.63 -0.55 6.05
CA ARG A 486 -12.75 0.37 6.08
C ARG A 486 -12.80 1.20 4.81
N THR A 487 -11.65 1.68 4.36
CA THR A 487 -11.54 2.41 3.09
C THR A 487 -12.06 1.58 1.93
N LEU A 488 -11.57 0.35 1.73
CA LEU A 488 -12.05 -0.54 0.65
C LEU A 488 -13.55 -0.80 0.72
N ARG A 489 -14.12 -0.94 1.92
CA ARG A 489 -15.59 -1.09 2.09
C ARG A 489 -16.34 0.14 1.62
N ILE A 490 -15.87 1.34 1.96
CA ILE A 490 -16.47 2.60 1.52
C ILE A 490 -16.40 2.72 -0.01
N LEU A 491 -15.22 2.41 -0.61
CA LEU A 491 -15.08 2.48 -2.06
C LEU A 491 -16.06 1.56 -2.79
N LYS A 492 -16.30 0.35 -2.28
CA LYS A 492 -17.30 -0.58 -2.83
C LYS A 492 -18.71 -0.01 -2.76
N ILE A 493 -19.07 0.61 -1.65
CA ILE A 493 -20.40 1.26 -1.49
C ILE A 493 -20.54 2.43 -2.46
N LEU A 494 -19.50 3.25 -2.64
CA LEU A 494 -19.53 4.39 -3.56
C LEU A 494 -19.65 3.94 -5.03
N LEU A 495 -19.03 2.83 -5.43
CA LEU A 495 -19.20 2.27 -6.78
C LEU A 495 -20.63 1.75 -7.02
N LEU A 496 -21.22 1.08 -6.03
CA LEU A 496 -22.62 0.68 -6.11
C LEU A 496 -23.54 1.90 -6.19
N LEU A 497 -23.28 2.95 -5.41
CA LEU A 497 -24.03 4.20 -5.48
C LEU A 497 -23.88 4.86 -6.87
N ALA A 498 -22.67 4.90 -7.43
CA ALA A 498 -22.44 5.41 -8.78
C ALA A 498 -23.23 4.62 -9.84
N THR A 499 -23.35 3.30 -9.68
CA THR A 499 -24.19 2.45 -10.55
C THR A 499 -25.66 2.79 -10.40
N VAL A 500 -26.15 2.95 -9.17
CA VAL A 500 -27.56 3.30 -8.89
C VAL A 500 -27.90 4.68 -9.45
N ILE A 501 -27.00 5.66 -9.35
CA ILE A 501 -27.20 7.01 -9.94
C ILE A 501 -27.45 6.92 -11.45
N LEU A 502 -26.65 6.14 -12.17
CA LEU A 502 -26.83 5.99 -13.63
C LEU A 502 -28.12 5.25 -13.99
N ILE A 503 -28.38 4.10 -13.36
CA ILE A 503 -29.57 3.29 -13.65
C ILE A 503 -30.84 4.06 -13.25
N GLY A 504 -30.88 4.62 -12.03
CA GLY A 504 -32.01 5.38 -11.53
C GLY A 504 -32.26 6.67 -12.32
N GLY A 505 -31.20 7.42 -12.62
CA GLY A 505 -31.30 8.65 -13.42
C GLY A 505 -31.79 8.38 -14.84
N SER A 506 -31.34 7.29 -15.48
CA SER A 506 -31.83 6.91 -16.81
C SER A 506 -33.25 6.31 -16.78
N ALA A 507 -33.63 5.56 -15.75
CA ALA A 507 -34.96 5.01 -15.58
C ALA A 507 -36.01 6.12 -15.33
N THR A 508 -35.64 7.22 -14.68
CA THR A 508 -36.47 8.38 -14.45
C THR A 508 -36.43 9.41 -15.59
N SER A 509 -35.73 9.11 -16.69
CA SER A 509 -35.51 10.02 -17.83
C SER A 509 -34.84 11.35 -17.46
N ILE A 510 -34.22 11.46 -16.29
CA ILE A 510 -33.41 12.61 -15.91
C ILE A 510 -32.06 12.57 -16.67
N LEU A 511 -31.47 11.38 -16.80
CA LEU A 511 -30.29 11.14 -17.62
C LEU A 511 -30.69 10.45 -18.93
N ALA A 512 -29.85 10.65 -19.96
CA ALA A 512 -30.04 9.94 -21.23
C ALA A 512 -29.93 8.41 -21.04
N PRO A 513 -30.62 7.59 -21.89
CA PRO A 513 -30.65 6.13 -21.77
C PRO A 513 -29.25 5.45 -21.81
N ILE A 514 -28.25 6.11 -22.35
CA ILE A 514 -26.84 5.65 -22.33
C ILE A 514 -26.36 5.33 -20.91
N GLY A 515 -26.94 5.91 -19.86
CA GLY A 515 -26.59 5.64 -18.48
C GLY A 515 -26.76 4.18 -18.08
N PHE A 516 -27.68 3.44 -18.67
CA PHE A 516 -27.80 1.98 -18.46
C PHE A 516 -26.54 1.23 -18.91
N ILE A 517 -25.92 1.65 -20.04
CA ILE A 517 -24.72 1.02 -20.57
C ILE A 517 -23.49 1.50 -19.80
N LEU A 518 -23.42 2.80 -19.47
CA LEU A 518 -22.31 3.37 -18.70
C LEU A 518 -22.21 2.79 -17.28
N ALA A 519 -23.29 2.21 -16.74
CA ALA A 519 -23.28 1.51 -15.46
C ALA A 519 -22.29 0.33 -15.42
N ILE A 520 -21.84 -0.17 -16.58
CA ILE A 520 -20.78 -1.18 -16.66
C ILE A 520 -19.43 -0.66 -16.11
N CYS A 521 -19.12 0.64 -16.25
CA CYS A 521 -17.84 1.20 -15.81
C CYS A 521 -17.64 1.08 -14.29
N PRO A 522 -18.54 1.56 -13.40
CA PRO A 522 -18.39 1.37 -11.97
C PRO A 522 -18.44 -0.11 -11.56
N LEU A 523 -19.16 -0.99 -12.27
CA LEU A 523 -19.21 -2.43 -12.00
C LEU A 523 -17.88 -3.11 -12.34
N LEU A 524 -17.25 -2.77 -13.47
CA LEU A 524 -15.92 -3.26 -13.82
C LEU A 524 -14.86 -2.77 -12.83
N MET A 525 -14.96 -1.50 -12.40
CA MET A 525 -14.05 -0.97 -11.37
C MET A 525 -14.25 -1.68 -10.02
N LEU A 526 -15.48 -2.03 -9.67
CA LEU A 526 -15.80 -2.83 -8.48
C LEU A 526 -15.20 -4.25 -8.59
N SER A 527 -15.31 -4.90 -9.74
CA SER A 527 -14.73 -6.23 -9.97
C SER A 527 -13.21 -6.22 -9.84
N THR A 528 -12.55 -5.18 -10.37
CA THR A 528 -11.09 -5.00 -10.24
C THR A 528 -10.67 -4.78 -8.79
N LEU A 529 -11.42 -3.98 -8.03
CA LEU A 529 -11.17 -3.75 -6.62
C LEU A 529 -11.33 -5.04 -5.80
N LEU A 530 -12.33 -5.86 -6.10
CA LEU A 530 -12.53 -7.17 -5.48
C LEU A 530 -11.43 -8.17 -5.84
N ALA A 531 -10.97 -8.17 -7.11
CA ALA A 531 -9.88 -9.01 -7.56
C ALA A 531 -8.54 -8.62 -6.88
N SER A 532 -8.28 -7.32 -6.73
CA SER A 532 -7.10 -6.83 -6.01
C SER A 532 -7.15 -7.17 -4.51
N GLU A 533 -8.31 -7.05 -3.86
CA GLU A 533 -8.48 -7.42 -2.44
C GLU A 533 -8.26 -8.91 -2.19
N ARG A 534 -8.58 -9.77 -3.17
CA ARG A 534 -8.36 -11.22 -3.13
C ARG A 534 -6.96 -11.65 -3.61
N GLU A 535 -6.06 -10.70 -3.82
CA GLU A 535 -4.69 -10.94 -4.32
C GLU A 535 -4.64 -11.64 -5.70
N HIS A 536 -5.74 -11.62 -6.48
CA HIS A 536 -5.77 -12.13 -7.85
C HIS A 536 -5.12 -11.16 -8.86
N MET A 537 -4.97 -9.88 -8.49
CA MET A 537 -4.25 -8.87 -9.27
C MET A 537 -3.22 -8.19 -8.39
N LEU A 538 -1.95 -8.31 -8.76
CA LEU A 538 -0.86 -7.64 -8.07
C LEU A 538 -0.74 -6.17 -8.52
N PRO A 539 -0.28 -5.27 -7.62
CA PRO A 539 -0.10 -3.85 -7.94
C PRO A 539 1.08 -3.68 -8.91
N GLY A 540 0.77 -3.53 -10.18
CA GLY A 540 1.71 -3.36 -11.28
C GLY A 540 1.15 -2.42 -12.35
N ILE A 541 1.89 -2.29 -13.47
CA ILE A 541 1.53 -1.42 -14.60
C ILE A 541 0.16 -1.77 -15.17
N HIS A 542 -0.16 -3.05 -15.27
CA HIS A 542 -1.44 -3.49 -15.81
C HIS A 542 -2.64 -3.08 -14.94
N LEU A 543 -2.53 -3.19 -13.61
CA LEU A 543 -3.60 -2.75 -12.71
C LEU A 543 -3.77 -1.23 -12.76
N GLU A 544 -2.67 -0.48 -12.72
CA GLU A 544 -2.70 0.98 -12.81
C GLU A 544 -3.33 1.43 -14.14
N PHE A 545 -2.92 0.83 -15.26
CA PHE A 545 -3.47 1.13 -16.58
C PHE A 545 -4.96 0.77 -16.69
N LEU A 546 -5.38 -0.36 -16.16
CA LEU A 546 -6.77 -0.81 -16.20
C LEU A 546 -7.72 0.16 -15.49
N ILE A 547 -7.31 0.68 -14.33
CA ILE A 547 -8.10 1.66 -13.58
C ILE A 547 -8.25 2.97 -14.36
N GLU A 548 -7.18 3.46 -14.99
CA GLU A 548 -7.24 4.66 -15.82
C GLU A 548 -8.06 4.41 -17.09
N PHE A 549 -7.99 3.21 -17.65
CA PHE A 549 -8.70 2.84 -18.87
C PHE A 549 -10.23 2.85 -18.71
N TYR A 550 -10.78 2.67 -17.52
CA TYR A 550 -12.24 2.75 -17.32
C TYR A 550 -12.83 4.11 -17.66
N PHE A 551 -12.06 5.17 -17.51
CA PHE A 551 -12.50 6.51 -17.95
C PHE A 551 -12.47 6.63 -19.47
N VAL A 552 -11.48 6.05 -20.13
CA VAL A 552 -11.42 5.97 -21.61
C VAL A 552 -12.57 5.11 -22.13
N LEU A 553 -12.85 3.98 -21.47
CA LEU A 553 -13.96 3.10 -21.81
C LEU A 553 -15.32 3.82 -21.75
N ALA A 554 -15.53 4.67 -20.74
CA ALA A 554 -16.76 5.47 -20.67
C ALA A 554 -16.92 6.37 -21.90
N GLY A 555 -15.85 7.01 -22.39
CA GLY A 555 -15.86 7.79 -23.62
C GLY A 555 -16.07 6.93 -24.87
N MET A 556 -15.47 5.74 -24.93
CA MET A 556 -15.69 4.81 -26.03
C MET A 556 -17.16 4.35 -26.13
N ILE A 557 -17.77 4.02 -24.99
CA ILE A 557 -19.19 3.69 -24.91
C ILE A 557 -20.03 4.88 -25.43
N ALA A 558 -19.70 6.10 -25.01
CA ALA A 558 -20.41 7.29 -25.46
C ALA A 558 -20.23 7.55 -26.98
N LEU A 559 -19.05 7.25 -27.52
CA LEU A 559 -18.78 7.36 -28.96
C LEU A 559 -19.61 6.36 -29.75
N VAL A 560 -19.57 5.09 -29.37
CA VAL A 560 -20.37 4.02 -30.01
C VAL A 560 -21.85 4.35 -29.94
N TRP A 561 -22.34 4.79 -28.78
CA TRP A 561 -23.72 5.27 -28.63
C TRP A 561 -24.06 6.37 -29.61
N THR A 562 -23.20 7.37 -29.76
CA THR A 562 -23.42 8.51 -30.66
C THR A 562 -23.44 8.11 -32.15
N ILE A 563 -22.74 7.02 -32.52
CA ILE A 563 -22.72 6.50 -33.90
C ILE A 563 -23.97 5.67 -34.19
N LEU A 564 -24.49 4.96 -33.16
CA LEU A 564 -25.64 4.04 -33.34
C LEU A 564 -27.00 4.68 -33.09
N ALA A 565 -27.05 5.80 -32.36
CA ALA A 565 -28.25 6.57 -32.07
C ALA A 565 -28.44 7.72 -33.05
#